data_c4227d0ba99aa08530fce60dabee9544
#
_entry.id   c4227d0ba99aa08530fce60dabee9544
#
_cell.length_a   1.000
_cell.length_b   1.000
_cell.length_c   1.000
_cell.angle_alpha   90.00
_cell.angle_beta   90.00
_cell.angle_gamma   90.00
#
_symmetry.space_group_name_H-M   'P 1'
#
loop_
_entity.id
_entity.type
_entity.pdbx_description
1 polymer ?
#
loop_
_entity_poly.entity_id
_entity_poly.type
_entity_poly.pdbx_seq_one_letter_code
_entity_poly.pdbx_strand_id
1 'polypeptide(L)'
;HTIGRRQRQMCIRDRITITEGVIEPLPYAAPTFIGETGASNEIAAAITELIKDDLLGTGLFREVPRSSYISGIDNFTSPIQYSDWKAINVQALLTGSVLLSGEKLSVKFRLFDIFSNNELGKGLQFNSTKQGWRRIAHKVADEIYSRITGEQGYFDSRVVYVAETGKKGSRKKRLAIMDFDGANSKYLTDGSYIVLAPR
;
A
#
# COMPACT_ATOMS: atom_id res chain seq x y z
N HIS A 1 -24.42 -38.79 28.58
CA HIS A 1 -23.47 -38.57 27.49
C HIS A 1 -23.47 -37.07 27.12
N THR A 2 -22.51 -36.34 27.67
CA THR A 2 -22.33 -34.91 27.45
C THR A 2 -21.26 -34.75 26.38
N ILE A 3 -21.66 -34.28 25.21
CA ILE A 3 -20.75 -33.99 24.10
C ILE A 3 -20.24 -32.56 24.31
N GLY A 4 -18.98 -32.46 24.78
CA GLY A 4 -18.28 -31.17 24.87
C GLY A 4 -17.98 -30.59 23.49
N ARG A 5 -18.64 -29.49 23.15
CA ARG A 5 -18.26 -28.64 22.02
C ARG A 5 -16.96 -27.93 22.35
N ARG A 6 -15.86 -28.35 21.73
CA ARG A 6 -14.61 -27.58 21.69
C ARG A 6 -14.84 -26.32 20.88
N GLN A 7 -15.05 -25.21 21.55
CA GLN A 7 -14.89 -23.88 20.93
C GLN A 7 -13.40 -23.71 20.60
N ARG A 8 -13.10 -23.63 19.29
CA ARG A 8 -11.81 -23.13 18.84
C ARG A 8 -11.79 -21.63 19.11
N GLN A 9 -11.12 -21.23 20.16
CA GLN A 9 -10.75 -19.85 20.41
C GLN A 9 -9.75 -19.45 19.31
N MET A 10 -10.22 -18.70 18.34
CA MET A 10 -9.38 -17.98 17.40
C MET A 10 -8.81 -16.79 18.16
N CYS A 11 -7.60 -16.91 18.64
CA CYS A 11 -6.87 -15.81 19.24
C CYS A 11 -6.46 -14.82 18.15
N ILE A 12 -7.33 -13.91 17.78
CA ILE A 12 -6.97 -12.66 17.13
C ILE A 12 -6.33 -11.84 18.26
N ARG A 13 -5.02 -11.78 18.31
CA ARG A 13 -4.32 -10.82 19.14
C ARG A 13 -4.22 -9.50 18.38
N ASP A 14 -5.32 -8.77 18.32
CA ASP A 14 -5.27 -7.34 18.08
C ASP A 14 -4.57 -6.69 19.26
N ARG A 15 -3.32 -6.32 19.08
CA ARG A 15 -2.63 -5.42 20.00
C ARG A 15 -2.49 -4.04 19.36
N ILE A 16 -3.58 -3.33 19.28
CA ILE A 16 -3.53 -1.87 19.25
C ILE A 16 -3.44 -1.45 20.71
N THR A 17 -2.26 -1.13 21.19
CA THR A 17 -2.09 -0.57 22.52
C THR A 17 -2.41 0.93 22.43
N ILE A 18 -3.63 1.31 22.79
CA ILE A 18 -4.01 2.72 22.98
C ILE A 18 -3.52 3.13 24.35
N THR A 19 -2.38 3.79 24.42
CA THR A 19 -1.90 4.42 25.65
C THR A 19 -2.19 5.91 25.52
N GLU A 20 -3.08 6.44 26.35
CA GLU A 20 -3.43 7.87 26.46
C GLU A 20 -3.94 8.56 25.19
N GLY A 21 -4.63 7.83 24.30
CA GLY A 21 -5.18 8.41 23.08
C GLY A 21 -4.17 8.68 21.96
N VAL A 22 -2.91 8.30 22.14
CA VAL A 22 -1.89 8.34 21.08
C VAL A 22 -1.79 6.95 20.45
N ILE A 23 -2.15 6.86 19.18
CA ILE A 23 -1.92 5.64 18.38
C ILE A 23 -0.43 5.64 18.01
N GLU A 24 0.34 4.69 18.55
CA GLU A 24 1.72 4.51 18.13
C GLU A 24 1.73 3.85 16.74
N PRO A 25 2.32 4.51 15.70
CA PRO A 25 2.33 3.95 14.36
C PRO A 25 3.11 2.64 14.30
N LEU A 26 2.55 1.64 13.62
CA LEU A 26 3.15 0.32 13.43
C LEU A 26 4.46 0.42 12.66
N PRO A 27 5.60 -0.01 13.23
CA PRO A 27 6.88 0.03 12.53
C PRO A 27 6.95 -1.09 11.49
N TYR A 28 7.14 -0.70 10.21
CA TYR A 28 7.25 -1.66 9.12
C TYR A 28 8.53 -1.43 8.30
N ALA A 29 8.95 -2.46 7.59
CA ALA A 29 10.03 -2.39 6.62
C ALA A 29 9.51 -2.77 5.22
N ALA A 30 9.92 -1.99 4.23
CA ALA A 30 9.63 -2.22 2.83
C ALA A 30 10.92 -2.07 1.98
N PRO A 31 11.76 -3.11 1.92
CA PRO A 31 12.85 -3.16 0.96
C PRO A 31 12.31 -2.94 -0.45
N THR A 32 13.10 -2.28 -1.32
CA THR A 32 12.69 -2.10 -2.71
C THR A 32 12.33 -3.44 -3.33
N PHE A 33 11.19 -3.49 -4.00
CA PHE A 33 10.79 -4.68 -4.75
C PHE A 33 11.86 -5.04 -5.76
N ILE A 34 12.06 -6.33 -5.96
CA ILE A 34 13.09 -6.86 -6.82
C ILE A 34 12.62 -6.79 -8.27
N GLY A 35 13.35 -6.07 -9.12
CA GLY A 35 13.14 -6.16 -10.55
C GLY A 35 13.67 -7.48 -11.09
N GLU A 36 12.78 -8.33 -11.63
CA GLU A 36 13.19 -9.62 -12.19
C GLU A 36 14.01 -9.46 -13.49
N THR A 37 14.01 -8.25 -14.08
CA THR A 37 14.84 -7.85 -15.23
C THR A 37 15.40 -6.45 -15.01
N GLY A 38 16.48 -6.08 -15.70
CA GLY A 38 17.02 -4.72 -15.63
C GLY A 38 15.98 -3.62 -15.95
N ALA A 39 15.09 -3.89 -16.91
CA ALA A 39 14.01 -2.97 -17.27
C ALA A 39 12.93 -2.84 -16.16
N SER A 40 12.88 -3.78 -15.23
CA SER A 40 11.91 -3.78 -14.13
C SER A 40 12.38 -3.00 -12.90
N ASN A 41 13.68 -2.70 -12.77
CA ASN A 41 14.25 -2.11 -11.54
C ASN A 41 13.67 -0.72 -11.24
N GLU A 42 13.57 0.14 -12.24
CA GLU A 42 13.05 1.50 -12.07
C GLU A 42 11.58 1.48 -11.64
N ILE A 43 10.77 0.68 -12.31
CA ILE A 43 9.34 0.57 -11.99
C ILE A 43 9.11 -0.14 -10.64
N ALA A 44 9.98 -1.09 -10.27
CA ALA A 44 9.94 -1.74 -8.96
C ALA A 44 10.21 -0.74 -7.83
N ALA A 45 11.19 0.14 -8.00
CA ALA A 45 11.47 1.21 -7.06
C ALA A 45 10.28 2.18 -6.96
N ALA A 46 9.73 2.63 -8.10
CA ALA A 46 8.59 3.54 -8.11
C ALA A 46 7.34 2.94 -7.44
N ILE A 47 7.05 1.65 -7.67
CA ILE A 47 5.95 0.94 -7.01
C ILE A 47 6.17 0.89 -5.50
N THR A 48 7.39 0.56 -5.05
CA THR A 48 7.70 0.47 -3.62
C THR A 48 7.53 1.81 -2.94
N GLU A 49 8.06 2.89 -3.51
CA GLU A 49 7.93 4.24 -2.93
C GLU A 49 6.46 4.67 -2.85
N LEU A 50 5.66 4.43 -3.89
CA LEU A 50 4.24 4.79 -3.86
C LEU A 50 3.46 4.01 -2.78
N ILE A 51 3.74 2.71 -2.60
CA ILE A 51 3.13 1.93 -1.52
C ILE A 51 3.51 2.52 -0.15
N LYS A 52 4.75 2.95 0.02
CA LYS A 52 5.22 3.59 1.26
C LYS A 52 4.50 4.91 1.51
N ASP A 53 4.38 5.76 0.50
CA ASP A 53 3.66 7.04 0.59
C ASP A 53 2.20 6.84 1.00
N ASP A 54 1.50 5.87 0.38
CA ASP A 54 0.13 5.51 0.72
C ASP A 54 0.00 5.11 2.20
N LEU A 55 0.85 4.20 2.67
CA LEU A 55 0.82 3.71 4.05
C LEU A 55 1.17 4.81 5.05
N LEU A 56 2.21 5.60 4.78
CA LEU A 56 2.64 6.71 5.64
C LEU A 56 1.55 7.78 5.76
N GLY A 57 0.85 8.07 4.65
CA GLY A 57 -0.25 9.03 4.60
C GLY A 57 -1.40 8.73 5.55
N THR A 58 -1.56 7.49 6.01
CA THR A 58 -2.59 7.11 7.00
C THR A 58 -2.26 7.53 8.44
N GLY A 59 -0.99 7.77 8.75
CA GLY A 59 -0.51 8.00 10.11
C GLY A 59 -0.49 6.73 11.00
N LEU A 60 -0.93 5.58 10.48
CA LEU A 60 -0.96 4.30 11.22
C LEU A 60 0.34 3.49 11.07
N PHE A 61 1.20 3.86 10.14
CA PHE A 61 2.42 3.14 9.80
C PHE A 61 3.64 4.06 9.92
N ARG A 62 4.75 3.50 10.35
CA ARG A 62 6.05 4.17 10.43
C ARG A 62 7.11 3.30 9.75
N GLU A 63 7.71 3.81 8.68
CA GLU A 63 8.80 3.09 8.02
C GLU A 63 10.05 3.07 8.88
N VAL A 64 10.66 1.90 9.03
CA VAL A 64 12.00 1.74 9.59
C VAL A 64 13.02 2.09 8.50
N PRO A 65 13.97 3.01 8.74
CA PRO A 65 14.93 3.45 7.73
C PRO A 65 15.74 2.30 7.15
N ARG A 66 15.97 2.30 5.85
CA ARG A 66 16.78 1.28 5.16
C ARG A 66 18.21 1.17 5.71
N SER A 67 18.78 2.28 6.19
CA SER A 67 20.10 2.29 6.83
C SER A 67 20.19 1.44 8.09
N SER A 68 19.04 1.10 8.67
CA SER A 68 18.93 0.23 9.85
C SER A 68 18.85 -1.26 9.51
N TYR A 69 18.65 -1.63 8.24
CA TYR A 69 18.47 -3.03 7.86
C TYR A 69 19.76 -3.84 8.07
N ILE A 70 19.62 -4.95 8.79
CA ILE A 70 20.74 -5.89 9.07
C ILE A 70 20.88 -6.88 7.93
N SER A 71 19.76 -7.41 7.43
CA SER A 71 19.73 -8.32 6.29
C SER A 71 18.99 -7.72 5.10
N GLY A 72 19.35 -8.15 3.89
CA GLY A 72 18.68 -7.81 2.64
C GLY A 72 17.69 -8.89 2.21
N ILE A 73 16.91 -8.57 1.18
CA ILE A 73 16.06 -9.51 0.47
C ILE A 73 16.58 -9.58 -0.98
N ASP A 74 17.29 -10.67 -1.30
CA ASP A 74 17.97 -10.80 -2.60
C ASP A 74 17.05 -11.33 -3.70
N ASN A 75 16.06 -12.13 -3.34
CA ASN A 75 15.02 -12.60 -4.25
C ASN A 75 13.68 -12.81 -3.55
N PHE A 76 12.60 -12.87 -4.34
CA PHE A 76 11.22 -12.97 -3.83
C PHE A 76 10.96 -14.23 -2.99
N THR A 77 11.70 -15.30 -3.23
CA THR A 77 11.54 -16.61 -2.54
C THR A 77 12.53 -16.82 -1.40
N SER A 78 13.43 -15.84 -1.15
CA SER A 78 14.39 -15.92 -0.05
C SER A 78 13.68 -16.14 1.29
N PRO A 79 14.22 -17.03 2.15
CA PRO A 79 13.71 -17.19 3.50
C PRO A 79 13.94 -15.91 4.30
N ILE A 80 12.96 -15.56 5.14
CA ILE A 80 13.02 -14.36 5.98
C ILE A 80 13.86 -14.64 7.23
N GLN A 81 14.87 -13.82 7.47
CA GLN A 81 15.67 -13.84 8.70
C GLN A 81 14.96 -13.02 9.79
N TYR A 82 13.94 -13.59 10.39
CA TYR A 82 13.07 -12.89 11.37
C TYR A 82 13.83 -12.26 12.54
N SER A 83 14.95 -12.88 12.99
CA SER A 83 15.80 -12.35 14.07
C SER A 83 16.31 -10.95 13.77
N ASP A 84 16.75 -10.72 12.54
CA ASP A 84 17.38 -9.47 12.13
C ASP A 84 16.36 -8.33 12.06
N TRP A 85 15.15 -8.62 11.59
CA TRP A 85 14.04 -7.67 11.55
C TRP A 85 13.50 -7.36 12.95
N LYS A 86 13.47 -8.36 13.86
CA LYS A 86 13.13 -8.15 15.27
C LYS A 86 14.13 -7.24 15.97
N ALA A 87 15.42 -7.41 15.70
CA ALA A 87 16.48 -6.64 16.34
C ALA A 87 16.37 -5.14 16.05
N ILE A 88 15.77 -4.75 14.92
CA ILE A 88 15.51 -3.35 14.55
C ILE A 88 14.06 -2.92 14.77
N ASN A 89 13.30 -3.69 15.56
CA ASN A 89 11.91 -3.40 15.96
C ASN A 89 10.91 -3.28 14.81
N VAL A 90 11.12 -4.02 13.71
CA VAL A 90 10.14 -4.16 12.63
C VAL A 90 9.04 -5.11 13.06
N GLN A 91 7.78 -4.72 12.87
CA GLN A 91 6.60 -5.56 13.14
C GLN A 91 6.05 -6.20 11.86
N ALA A 92 6.02 -5.45 10.77
CA ALA A 92 5.59 -5.95 9.48
C ALA A 92 6.71 -5.78 8.43
N LEU A 93 6.95 -6.82 7.63
CA LEU A 93 7.90 -6.79 6.53
C LEU A 93 7.17 -7.03 5.21
N LEU A 94 7.28 -6.08 4.31
CA LEU A 94 6.79 -6.17 2.95
C LEU A 94 7.91 -6.58 2.01
N THR A 95 7.70 -7.62 1.21
CA THR A 95 8.62 -8.02 0.14
C THR A 95 7.87 -8.15 -1.17
N GLY A 96 8.54 -7.92 -2.29
CA GLY A 96 7.89 -8.06 -3.59
C GLY A 96 8.86 -8.24 -4.74
N SER A 97 8.33 -8.65 -5.88
CA SER A 97 9.04 -8.67 -7.16
C SER A 97 8.21 -8.10 -8.28
N VAL A 98 8.88 -7.54 -9.26
CA VAL A 98 8.26 -6.88 -10.43
C VAL A 98 8.89 -7.43 -11.70
N LEU A 99 8.04 -7.93 -12.59
CA LEU A 99 8.42 -8.36 -13.93
C LEU A 99 7.74 -7.45 -14.95
N LEU A 100 8.55 -6.75 -15.74
CA LEU A 100 8.11 -6.01 -16.92
C LEU A 100 8.59 -6.75 -18.18
N SER A 101 7.64 -7.21 -18.98
CA SER A 101 7.88 -7.85 -20.28
C SER A 101 7.12 -7.13 -21.37
N GLY A 102 7.82 -6.26 -22.11
CA GLY A 102 7.17 -5.32 -23.05
C GLY A 102 6.21 -4.41 -22.30
N GLU A 103 4.93 -4.42 -22.67
CA GLU A 103 3.87 -3.65 -22.03
C GLU A 103 3.19 -4.41 -20.85
N LYS A 104 3.53 -5.66 -20.62
CA LYS A 104 2.92 -6.47 -19.54
C LYS A 104 3.71 -6.29 -18.25
N LEU A 105 3.01 -5.86 -17.22
CA LEU A 105 3.53 -5.69 -15.86
C LEU A 105 2.92 -6.74 -14.94
N SER A 106 3.77 -7.45 -14.21
CA SER A 106 3.38 -8.38 -13.14
C SER A 106 4.08 -7.99 -11.85
N VAL A 107 3.32 -7.84 -10.79
CA VAL A 107 3.83 -7.48 -9.45
C VAL A 107 3.37 -8.55 -8.48
N LYS A 108 4.33 -9.14 -7.78
CA LYS A 108 4.07 -10.10 -6.68
C LYS A 108 4.48 -9.45 -5.38
N PHE A 109 3.74 -9.73 -4.30
CA PHE A 109 4.15 -9.30 -2.99
C PHE A 109 3.79 -10.33 -1.91
N ARG A 110 4.49 -10.25 -0.80
CA ARG A 110 4.25 -11.02 0.43
C ARG A 110 4.39 -10.08 1.62
N LEU A 111 3.57 -10.31 2.62
CA LEU A 111 3.57 -9.57 3.88
C LEU A 111 3.84 -10.53 5.03
N PHE A 112 4.74 -10.16 5.92
CA PHE A 112 5.14 -11.00 7.06
C PHE A 112 4.90 -10.27 8.38
N ASP A 113 4.35 -10.99 9.34
CA ASP A 113 4.37 -10.59 10.75
C ASP A 113 5.68 -11.11 11.37
N ILE A 114 6.53 -10.15 11.73
CA ILE A 114 7.87 -10.45 12.23
C ILE A 114 7.83 -11.03 13.64
N PHE A 115 6.87 -10.65 14.47
CA PHE A 115 6.76 -11.19 15.83
C PHE A 115 6.29 -12.63 15.86
N SER A 116 5.28 -12.97 15.09
CA SER A 116 4.73 -14.32 15.02
C SER A 116 5.55 -15.28 14.14
N ASN A 117 6.54 -14.75 13.36
CA ASN A 117 7.33 -15.47 12.35
C ASN A 117 6.45 -16.12 11.25
N ASN A 118 5.39 -15.46 10.86
CA ASN A 118 4.44 -15.98 9.88
C ASN A 118 4.20 -15.01 8.74
N GLU A 119 3.81 -15.54 7.59
CA GLU A 119 3.27 -14.73 6.50
C GLU A 119 1.84 -14.32 6.84
N LEU A 120 1.53 -13.02 6.72
CA LEU A 120 0.19 -12.46 6.86
C LEU A 120 -0.60 -12.65 5.56
N GLY A 121 -1.42 -13.68 5.54
CA GLY A 121 -2.15 -14.12 4.35
C GLY A 121 -1.24 -14.79 3.33
N LYS A 122 -1.79 -15.06 2.14
CA LYS A 122 -1.02 -15.64 1.03
C LYS A 122 -0.39 -14.53 0.20
N GLY A 123 0.79 -14.81 -0.39
CA GLY A 123 1.35 -13.96 -1.42
C GLY A 123 0.35 -13.74 -2.56
N LEU A 124 0.29 -12.52 -3.09
CA LEU A 124 -0.59 -12.15 -4.21
C LEU A 124 0.22 -11.68 -5.41
N GLN A 125 -0.39 -11.83 -6.58
CA GLN A 125 0.14 -11.34 -7.84
C GLN A 125 -0.91 -10.49 -8.54
N PHE A 126 -0.51 -9.29 -8.95
CA PHE A 126 -1.32 -8.40 -9.79
C PHE A 126 -0.71 -8.28 -11.17
N ASN A 127 -1.55 -8.24 -12.19
CA ASN A 127 -1.14 -8.08 -13.58
C ASN A 127 -1.82 -6.85 -14.18
N SER A 128 -1.07 -6.08 -14.99
CA SER A 128 -1.55 -4.89 -15.68
C SER A 128 -0.69 -4.59 -16.90
N THR A 129 -0.90 -3.42 -17.50
CA THR A 129 0.04 -2.81 -18.43
C THR A 129 1.06 -1.95 -17.70
N LYS A 130 2.16 -1.60 -18.37
CA LYS A 130 3.18 -0.70 -17.83
C LYS A 130 2.57 0.61 -17.31
N GLN A 131 1.62 1.21 -18.03
CA GLN A 131 0.96 2.46 -17.62
C GLN A 131 0.09 2.30 -16.36
N GLY A 132 -0.37 1.08 -16.06
CA GLY A 132 -1.19 0.79 -14.89
C GLY A 132 -0.43 0.56 -13.57
N TRP A 133 0.87 0.82 -13.53
CA TRP A 133 1.73 0.52 -12.39
C TRP A 133 1.28 1.21 -11.08
N ARG A 134 0.83 2.48 -11.16
CA ARG A 134 0.34 3.20 -9.98
C ARG A 134 -0.87 2.52 -9.37
N ARG A 135 -1.81 2.11 -10.21
CA ARG A 135 -3.00 1.41 -9.74
C ARG A 135 -2.67 0.08 -9.07
N ILE A 136 -1.62 -0.63 -9.55
CA ILE A 136 -1.15 -1.85 -8.87
C ILE A 136 -0.55 -1.49 -7.51
N ALA A 137 0.26 -0.43 -7.41
CA ALA A 137 0.84 0.02 -6.14
C ALA A 137 -0.25 0.34 -5.10
N HIS A 138 -1.28 1.11 -5.48
CA HIS A 138 -2.43 1.39 -4.61
C HIS A 138 -3.18 0.12 -4.18
N LYS A 139 -3.38 -0.85 -5.08
CA LYS A 139 -4.00 -2.14 -4.72
C LYS A 139 -3.16 -2.97 -3.76
N VAL A 140 -1.84 -2.94 -3.90
CA VAL A 140 -0.94 -3.59 -2.93
C VAL A 140 -1.04 -2.88 -1.58
N ALA A 141 -1.06 -1.55 -1.55
CA ALA A 141 -1.25 -0.78 -0.33
C ALA A 141 -2.61 -1.07 0.34
N ASP A 142 -3.70 -1.15 -0.44
CA ASP A 142 -5.03 -1.56 0.04
C ASP A 142 -5.01 -2.92 0.72
N GLU A 143 -4.36 -3.89 0.11
CA GLU A 143 -4.27 -5.25 0.64
C GLU A 143 -3.45 -5.29 1.92
N ILE A 144 -2.31 -4.56 1.98
CA ILE A 144 -1.48 -4.46 3.20
C ILE A 144 -2.28 -3.80 4.32
N TYR A 145 -2.93 -2.67 4.02
CA TYR A 145 -3.76 -1.95 4.97
C TYR A 145 -4.85 -2.86 5.55
N SER A 146 -5.57 -3.57 4.67
CA SER A 146 -6.66 -4.47 5.09
C SER A 146 -6.17 -5.64 5.93
N ARG A 147 -5.02 -6.24 5.62
CA ARG A 147 -4.46 -7.35 6.40
C ARG A 147 -4.00 -6.95 7.79
N ILE A 148 -3.53 -5.71 7.94
CA ILE A 148 -2.99 -5.23 9.21
C ILE A 148 -4.08 -4.63 10.08
N THR A 149 -4.99 -3.83 9.50
CA THR A 149 -6.02 -3.10 10.25
C THR A 149 -7.35 -3.84 10.37
N GLY A 150 -7.63 -4.77 9.45
CA GLY A 150 -8.95 -5.40 9.30
C GLY A 150 -9.97 -4.55 8.55
N GLU A 151 -9.62 -3.30 8.19
CA GLU A 151 -10.49 -2.37 7.48
C GLU A 151 -10.25 -2.44 5.98
N GLN A 152 -11.24 -2.04 5.18
CA GLN A 152 -11.10 -2.01 3.73
C GLN A 152 -10.12 -0.90 3.31
N GLY A 153 -9.16 -1.23 2.42
CA GLY A 153 -8.28 -0.25 1.80
C GLY A 153 -9.03 0.71 0.86
N TYR A 154 -8.49 1.89 0.64
CA TYR A 154 -9.12 2.97 -0.13
C TYR A 154 -8.17 3.70 -1.09
N PHE A 155 -6.93 3.25 -1.22
CA PHE A 155 -5.91 3.92 -2.04
C PHE A 155 -6.18 3.76 -3.55
N ASP A 156 -6.74 2.60 -4.03
CA ASP A 156 -7.20 2.44 -5.43
C ASP A 156 -8.57 3.12 -5.66
N SER A 157 -8.76 4.31 -5.09
CA SER A 157 -9.94 5.14 -5.26
C SER A 157 -9.64 6.39 -6.09
N ARG A 158 -10.70 7.06 -6.53
CA ARG A 158 -10.59 8.32 -7.28
C ARG A 158 -11.41 9.41 -6.65
N VAL A 159 -10.86 10.61 -6.68
CA VAL A 159 -11.50 11.80 -6.16
C VAL A 159 -12.07 12.61 -7.33
N VAL A 160 -13.37 12.88 -7.28
CA VAL A 160 -14.05 13.79 -8.21
C VAL A 160 -14.21 15.14 -7.50
N TYR A 161 -13.76 16.22 -8.12
CA TYR A 161 -13.80 17.54 -7.53
C TYR A 161 -14.13 18.64 -8.54
N VAL A 162 -14.49 19.82 -8.05
CA VAL A 162 -14.70 21.01 -8.87
C VAL A 162 -13.44 21.84 -8.89
N ALA A 163 -12.80 21.90 -10.03
CA ALA A 163 -11.64 22.77 -10.26
C ALA A 163 -12.11 24.17 -10.69
N GLU A 164 -11.68 25.19 -9.96
CA GLU A 164 -11.94 26.59 -10.29
C GLU A 164 -10.71 27.25 -10.89
N THR A 165 -10.85 27.91 -12.04
CA THR A 165 -9.78 28.64 -12.70
C THR A 165 -10.26 30.02 -13.15
N GLY A 166 -9.35 31.02 -13.20
CA GLY A 166 -9.65 32.37 -13.64
C GLY A 166 -9.75 33.41 -12.52
N LYS A 167 -10.01 34.67 -12.88
CA LYS A 167 -10.07 35.81 -11.93
C LYS A 167 -11.32 35.75 -11.08
N LYS A 168 -11.26 36.34 -9.88
CA LYS A 168 -12.43 36.51 -8.99
C LYS A 168 -13.56 37.26 -9.75
N GLY A 169 -14.75 36.66 -9.82
CA GLY A 169 -15.91 37.19 -10.55
C GLY A 169 -16.11 36.59 -11.96
N SER A 170 -15.09 35.93 -12.55
CA SER A 170 -15.21 35.24 -13.84
C SER A 170 -14.56 33.86 -13.82
N ARG A 171 -14.70 33.13 -12.72
CA ARG A 171 -14.13 31.79 -12.58
C ARG A 171 -14.90 30.78 -13.39
N LYS A 172 -14.15 29.98 -14.16
CA LYS A 172 -14.68 28.78 -14.79
C LYS A 172 -14.60 27.62 -13.81
N LYS A 173 -15.70 26.91 -13.63
CA LYS A 173 -15.81 25.70 -12.82
C LYS A 173 -15.86 24.49 -13.73
N ARG A 174 -14.99 23.52 -13.51
CA ARG A 174 -14.92 22.27 -14.28
C ARG A 174 -14.96 21.08 -13.33
N LEU A 175 -15.69 20.06 -13.72
CA LEU A 175 -15.58 18.78 -13.06
C LEU A 175 -14.23 18.16 -13.44
N ALA A 176 -13.50 17.69 -12.45
CA ALA A 176 -12.22 17.01 -12.63
C ALA A 176 -12.17 15.73 -11.79
N ILE A 177 -11.34 14.80 -12.21
CA ILE A 177 -11.07 13.55 -11.50
C ILE A 177 -9.57 13.36 -11.37
N MET A 178 -9.14 12.79 -10.25
CA MET A 178 -7.75 12.44 -9.98
C MET A 178 -7.70 11.14 -9.18
N ASP A 179 -6.55 10.49 -9.13
CA ASP A 179 -6.29 9.38 -8.23
C ASP A 179 -6.26 9.90 -6.79
N PHE A 180 -6.40 9.02 -5.81
CA PHE A 180 -6.46 9.37 -4.38
C PHE A 180 -5.30 10.27 -3.94
N ASP A 181 -4.11 10.02 -4.45
CA ASP A 181 -2.87 10.76 -4.16
C ASP A 181 -2.70 12.06 -4.96
N GLY A 182 -3.72 12.47 -5.72
CA GLY A 182 -3.71 13.68 -6.56
C GLY A 182 -3.10 13.50 -7.94
N ALA A 183 -2.55 12.33 -8.26
CA ALA A 183 -2.00 12.06 -9.58
C ALA A 183 -3.10 11.91 -10.66
N ASN A 184 -2.67 11.91 -11.93
CA ASN A 184 -3.54 11.68 -13.09
C ASN A 184 -4.77 12.59 -13.15
N SER A 185 -4.65 13.82 -12.61
CA SER A 185 -5.73 14.81 -12.65
C SER A 185 -6.10 15.16 -14.10
N LYS A 186 -7.40 15.09 -14.41
CA LYS A 186 -7.94 15.48 -15.72
C LYS A 186 -9.31 16.11 -15.59
N TYR A 187 -9.61 17.07 -16.47
CA TYR A 187 -10.94 17.65 -16.58
C TYR A 187 -11.91 16.68 -17.26
N LEU A 188 -13.10 16.56 -16.71
CA LEU A 188 -14.22 15.80 -17.30
C LEU A 188 -15.17 16.71 -18.08
N THR A 189 -15.18 18.04 -17.79
CA THR A 189 -16.00 19.04 -18.47
C THR A 189 -15.15 20.21 -18.93
N ASP A 190 -15.62 20.93 -19.93
CA ASP A 190 -14.96 22.11 -20.51
C ASP A 190 -15.20 23.43 -19.75
N GLY A 191 -16.16 23.43 -18.79
CA GLY A 191 -16.56 24.60 -18.02
C GLY A 191 -17.62 25.48 -18.69
N SER A 192 -18.30 24.97 -19.71
CA SER A 192 -19.45 25.63 -20.36
C SER A 192 -20.73 25.56 -19.52
N TYR A 193 -20.78 24.64 -18.54
CA TYR A 193 -21.89 24.47 -17.62
C TYR A 193 -21.50 24.80 -16.18
N ILE A 194 -22.49 25.23 -15.38
CA ILE A 194 -22.28 25.43 -13.95
C ILE A 194 -22.21 24.07 -13.30
N VAL A 195 -21.04 23.72 -12.74
CA VAL A 195 -20.84 22.50 -11.95
C VAL A 195 -20.96 22.87 -10.47
N LEU A 196 -21.95 22.30 -9.81
CA LEU A 196 -22.13 22.33 -8.35
C LEU A 196 -21.55 21.05 -7.75
N ALA A 197 -21.44 20.98 -6.44
CA ALA A 197 -20.79 19.86 -5.72
C ALA A 197 -21.12 18.48 -6.32
N PRO A 198 -20.11 17.69 -6.73
CA PRO A 198 -20.33 16.32 -7.16
C PRO A 198 -20.80 15.48 -5.97
N ARG A 199 -21.74 14.58 -6.22
CA ARG A 199 -22.21 13.59 -5.24
C ARG A 199 -21.98 12.19 -5.79
#